data_0d07f83e573b8852c6196dfdd3ba6382
#
_entry.id   0d07f83e573b8852c6196dfdd3ba6382
#
_cell.length_a   1.000
_cell.length_b   1.000
_cell.length_c   1.000
_cell.angle_alpha   90.00
_cell.angle_beta   90.00
_cell.angle_gamma   90.00
#
_symmetry.space_group_name_H-M   'P 1'
#
loop_
_entity.id
_entity.type
_entity.pdbx_description
1 polymer ?
#
loop_
_entity_poly.entity_id
_entity_poly.type
_entity_poly.pdbx_seq_one_letter_code
_entity_poly.pdbx_strand_id
1 'polypeptide(L)'
;VQDGKITYNSPSALSGLYLIGLNKDNLLVVKDIDGMSAADFESYVNEAGIRDAVAFQEESSDSNNHFVPLIINNEARVLKGQGSGANPRTAIGQRADGAILLLVTDGRGASGHLGATASDLISVMQEYGAVNAANLDGGSSSTMVYNGGYEMTSVTFYYQNSSWKLPTAFVVMPK
;
A
#
# COMPACT_ATOMS: atom_id res chain seq x y z
N VAL A 1 -2.20 8.32 10.52
CA VAL A 1 -2.21 7.96 11.96
C VAL A 1 -0.81 7.53 12.34
N GLN A 2 -0.33 7.95 13.47
CA GLN A 2 0.98 7.56 14.01
C GLN A 2 0.86 7.41 15.54
N ASP A 3 1.29 6.29 16.08
CA ASP A 3 1.18 5.95 17.51
C ASP A 3 -0.24 6.19 18.07
N GLY A 4 -1.28 5.80 17.32
CA GLY A 4 -2.68 5.98 17.66
C GLY A 4 -3.19 7.42 17.56
N LYS A 5 -2.37 8.37 17.10
CA LYS A 5 -2.76 9.77 16.95
C LYS A 5 -3.01 10.10 15.48
N ILE A 6 -4.13 10.75 15.20
CA ILE A 6 -4.42 11.27 13.87
C ILE A 6 -3.54 12.49 13.62
N THR A 7 -2.61 12.37 12.66
CA THR A 7 -1.71 13.46 12.26
C THR A 7 -2.32 14.35 11.18
N TYR A 8 -3.25 13.80 10.41
CA TYR A 8 -4.00 14.51 9.37
C TYR A 8 -5.42 13.96 9.28
N ASN A 9 -6.42 14.82 9.38
CA ASN A 9 -7.83 14.43 9.41
C ASN A 9 -8.64 15.22 8.36
N SER A 10 -8.54 14.81 7.11
CA SER A 10 -9.32 15.36 6.00
C SER A 10 -9.65 14.27 4.98
N PRO A 11 -10.33 13.18 5.36
CA PRO A 11 -10.62 12.09 4.42
C PRO A 11 -11.51 12.53 3.26
N SER A 12 -12.35 13.55 3.48
CA SER A 12 -13.21 14.12 2.44
C SER A 12 -12.49 15.07 1.47
N ALA A 13 -11.20 15.39 1.69
CA ALA A 13 -10.46 16.29 0.81
C ALA A 13 -10.16 15.68 -0.56
N LEU A 14 -10.12 14.35 -0.65
CA LEU A 14 -9.89 13.58 -1.87
C LEU A 14 -10.89 12.43 -1.92
N SER A 15 -11.41 12.12 -3.10
CA SER A 15 -12.24 10.93 -3.32
C SER A 15 -11.38 9.68 -3.51
N GLY A 16 -11.97 8.52 -3.22
CA GLY A 16 -11.34 7.22 -3.45
C GLY A 16 -10.17 6.92 -2.52
N LEU A 17 -10.22 7.38 -1.25
CA LEU A 17 -9.16 7.11 -0.28
C LEU A 17 -9.35 5.77 0.44
N TYR A 18 -8.25 5.04 0.54
CA TYR A 18 -8.12 3.86 1.39
C TYR A 18 -7.10 4.10 2.50
N LEU A 19 -7.46 3.72 3.72
CA LEU A 19 -6.55 3.66 4.87
C LEU A 19 -5.86 2.29 4.89
N ILE A 20 -4.54 2.28 5.00
CA ILE A 20 -3.72 1.08 5.08
C ILE A 20 -2.80 1.21 6.28
N GLY A 21 -2.83 0.26 7.19
CA GLY A 21 -2.01 0.33 8.38
C GLY A 21 -2.20 -0.84 9.33
N LEU A 22 -1.63 -0.72 10.50
CA LEU A 22 -1.69 -1.72 11.57
C LEU A 22 -2.53 -1.19 12.72
N ASN A 23 -3.38 -2.05 13.27
CA ASN A 23 -4.07 -1.75 14.51
C ASN A 23 -3.22 -2.14 15.75
N LYS A 24 -3.74 -1.90 16.95
CA LYS A 24 -3.10 -2.23 18.23
C LYS A 24 -2.77 -3.71 18.40
N ASP A 25 -3.47 -4.59 17.70
CA ASP A 25 -3.29 -6.03 17.73
C ASP A 25 -2.30 -6.51 16.65
N ASN A 26 -1.62 -5.58 15.96
CA ASN A 26 -0.71 -5.79 14.84
C ASN A 26 -1.39 -6.45 13.61
N LEU A 27 -2.68 -6.26 13.44
CA LEU A 27 -3.40 -6.74 12.26
C LEU A 27 -3.38 -5.68 11.16
N LEU A 28 -3.07 -6.11 9.95
CA LEU A 28 -3.12 -5.23 8.76
C LEU A 28 -4.57 -4.91 8.43
N VAL A 29 -4.87 -3.64 8.44
CA VAL A 29 -6.18 -3.07 8.09
C VAL A 29 -6.09 -2.41 6.72
N VAL A 30 -7.05 -2.74 5.87
CA VAL A 30 -7.28 -2.06 4.58
C VAL A 30 -8.74 -1.62 4.57
N LYS A 31 -8.97 -0.31 4.67
CA LYS A 31 -10.30 0.26 4.87
C LYS A 31 -10.60 1.35 3.86
N ASP A 32 -11.71 1.19 3.14
CA ASP A 32 -12.29 2.28 2.36
C ASP A 32 -12.76 3.39 3.32
N ILE A 33 -12.21 4.58 3.16
CA ILE A 33 -12.54 5.78 3.94
C ILE A 33 -13.15 6.88 3.06
N ASP A 34 -13.48 6.55 1.81
CA ASP A 34 -14.11 7.49 0.89
C ASP A 34 -15.44 7.99 1.45
N GLY A 35 -15.67 9.27 1.34
CA GLY A 35 -16.88 9.92 1.85
C GLY A 35 -16.99 10.03 3.37
N MET A 36 -16.03 9.57 4.16
CA MET A 36 -16.05 9.76 5.61
C MET A 36 -15.91 11.23 5.98
N SER A 37 -16.71 11.67 6.97
CA SER A 37 -16.44 12.93 7.66
C SER A 37 -15.22 12.80 8.57
N ALA A 38 -14.64 13.93 8.99
CA ALA A 38 -13.55 13.94 9.96
C ALA A 38 -13.94 13.27 11.29
N ALA A 39 -15.20 13.43 11.73
CA ALA A 39 -15.70 12.81 12.95
C ALA A 39 -15.87 11.30 12.82
N ASP A 40 -16.40 10.81 11.67
CA ASP A 40 -16.54 9.38 11.42
C ASP A 40 -15.17 8.70 11.31
N PHE A 41 -14.21 9.37 10.68
CA PHE A 41 -12.83 8.87 10.59
C PHE A 41 -12.18 8.77 11.98
N GLU A 42 -12.35 9.79 12.84
CA GLU A 42 -11.84 9.75 14.22
C GLU A 42 -12.48 8.62 15.02
N SER A 43 -13.80 8.46 14.93
CA SER A 43 -14.51 7.34 15.58
C SER A 43 -13.97 6.00 15.09
N TYR A 44 -13.81 5.81 13.79
CA TYR A 44 -13.27 4.60 13.22
C TYR A 44 -11.84 4.30 13.71
N VAL A 45 -10.95 5.29 13.71
CA VAL A 45 -9.56 5.11 14.18
C VAL A 45 -9.53 4.64 15.63
N ASN A 46 -10.37 5.22 16.48
CA ASN A 46 -10.46 4.86 17.89
C ASN A 46 -11.08 3.47 18.10
N GLU A 47 -12.20 3.17 17.45
CA GLU A 47 -12.91 1.89 17.58
C GLU A 47 -12.11 0.71 17.03
N ALA A 48 -11.51 0.87 15.87
CA ALA A 48 -10.65 -0.15 15.24
C ALA A 48 -9.26 -0.25 15.90
N GLY A 49 -8.93 0.70 16.79
CA GLY A 49 -7.63 0.75 17.46
C GLY A 49 -6.48 0.92 16.49
N ILE A 50 -6.64 1.77 15.47
CA ILE A 50 -5.59 2.01 14.48
C ILE A 50 -4.38 2.62 15.16
N ARG A 51 -3.22 1.95 15.04
CA ARG A 51 -1.96 2.40 15.62
C ARG A 51 -1.18 3.26 14.63
N ASP A 52 -0.85 2.70 13.50
CA ASP A 52 -0.08 3.37 12.45
C ASP A 52 -0.73 3.13 11.10
N ALA A 53 -1.01 4.19 10.36
CA ALA A 53 -1.63 4.06 9.06
C ALA A 53 -1.33 5.25 8.15
N VAL A 54 -1.34 4.98 6.86
CA VAL A 54 -1.29 5.94 5.77
C VAL A 54 -2.55 5.83 4.93
N ALA A 55 -2.85 6.87 4.16
CA ALA A 55 -3.95 6.83 3.21
C ALA A 55 -3.42 6.98 1.79
N PHE A 56 -3.97 6.19 0.88
CA PHE A 56 -3.68 6.22 -0.55
C PHE A 56 -4.95 6.43 -1.34
N GLN A 57 -4.83 7.21 -2.42
CA GLN A 57 -5.93 7.41 -3.34
C GLN A 57 -5.96 6.26 -4.37
N GLU A 58 -7.17 5.84 -4.71
CA GLU A 58 -7.40 4.84 -5.76
C GLU A 58 -6.92 5.36 -7.13
N GLU A 59 -6.35 4.47 -7.93
CA GLU A 59 -5.90 4.79 -9.29
C GLU A 59 -7.06 5.02 -10.28
N SER A 60 -8.21 4.41 -10.02
CA SER A 60 -9.37 4.44 -10.90
C SER A 60 -10.50 5.25 -10.31
N SER A 61 -11.15 6.05 -11.14
CA SER A 61 -12.43 6.69 -10.80
C SER A 61 -13.63 5.73 -10.89
N ASP A 62 -13.43 4.50 -11.39
CA ASP A 62 -14.46 3.46 -11.44
C ASP A 62 -14.58 2.79 -10.07
N SER A 63 -15.66 3.09 -9.35
CA SER A 63 -15.96 2.53 -8.02
C SER A 63 -16.06 1.00 -7.99
N ASN A 64 -16.20 0.35 -9.14
CA ASN A 64 -16.23 -1.12 -9.24
C ASN A 64 -14.86 -1.75 -9.50
N ASN A 65 -13.82 -0.95 -9.59
CA ASN A 65 -12.49 -1.41 -9.97
C ASN A 65 -11.38 -0.74 -9.13
N HIS A 66 -11.35 -1.09 -7.87
CA HIS A 66 -10.39 -0.57 -6.91
C HIS A 66 -9.11 -1.39 -6.93
N PHE A 67 -7.97 -0.74 -7.13
CA PHE A 67 -6.65 -1.37 -7.20
C PHE A 67 -5.87 -1.28 -5.87
N VAL A 68 -6.32 -0.51 -4.90
CA VAL A 68 -5.67 -0.42 -3.58
C VAL A 68 -5.89 -1.69 -2.76
N PRO A 69 -7.13 -2.18 -2.51
CA PRO A 69 -7.31 -3.46 -1.84
C PRO A 69 -7.01 -4.62 -2.80
N LEU A 70 -6.06 -5.47 -2.45
CA LEU A 70 -5.68 -6.64 -3.25
C LEU A 70 -6.29 -7.93 -2.70
N ILE A 71 -6.17 -8.17 -1.40
CA ILE A 71 -6.70 -9.34 -0.69
C ILE A 71 -7.33 -8.86 0.61
N ILE A 72 -8.55 -9.26 0.89
CA ILE A 72 -9.27 -8.94 2.12
C ILE A 72 -9.82 -10.23 2.72
N ASN A 73 -9.44 -10.55 3.96
CA ASN A 73 -9.90 -11.75 4.67
C ASN A 73 -9.72 -13.03 3.84
N ASN A 74 -8.56 -13.19 3.23
CA ASN A 74 -8.21 -14.32 2.36
C ASN A 74 -8.98 -14.37 1.02
N GLU A 75 -9.75 -13.34 0.70
CA GLU A 75 -10.45 -13.22 -0.58
C GLU A 75 -9.72 -12.24 -1.50
N ALA A 76 -9.17 -12.76 -2.60
CA ALA A 76 -8.55 -11.92 -3.62
C ALA A 76 -9.60 -11.11 -4.38
N ARG A 77 -9.26 -9.86 -4.65
CA ARG A 77 -10.12 -8.99 -5.49
C ARG A 77 -10.10 -9.45 -6.94
N VAL A 78 -11.26 -9.40 -7.57
CA VAL A 78 -11.38 -9.58 -9.01
C VAL A 78 -11.27 -8.21 -9.68
N LEU A 79 -10.10 -7.95 -10.26
CA LEU A 79 -9.83 -6.66 -10.90
C LEU A 79 -10.30 -6.66 -12.35
N LYS A 80 -10.88 -5.54 -12.79
CA LYS A 80 -11.25 -5.28 -14.18
C LYS A 80 -10.20 -4.36 -14.79
N GLY A 81 -9.31 -4.92 -15.60
CA GLY A 81 -8.22 -4.16 -16.22
C GLY A 81 -6.93 -4.23 -15.40
N GLN A 82 -5.99 -3.38 -15.74
CA GLN A 82 -4.61 -3.45 -15.25
C GLN A 82 -4.17 -2.23 -14.41
N GLY A 83 -5.10 -1.34 -14.06
CA GLY A 83 -4.77 -0.05 -13.49
C GLY A 83 -3.95 0.79 -14.48
N SER A 84 -2.85 1.38 -14.02
CA SER A 84 -1.89 2.08 -14.88
C SER A 84 -0.99 1.13 -15.70
N GLY A 85 -1.34 -0.17 -15.79
CA GLY A 85 -0.58 -1.19 -16.50
C GLY A 85 0.62 -1.72 -15.73
N ALA A 86 1.59 -2.29 -16.46
CA ALA A 86 2.83 -2.80 -15.88
C ALA A 86 3.74 -1.64 -15.47
N ASN A 87 3.99 -1.51 -14.17
CA ASN A 87 4.80 -0.44 -13.56
C ASN A 87 5.61 -1.00 -12.39
N PRO A 88 6.64 -0.28 -11.91
CA PRO A 88 7.15 -0.51 -10.57
C PRO A 88 6.02 -0.42 -9.57
N ARG A 89 5.92 -1.36 -8.64
CA ARG A 89 4.84 -1.46 -7.65
C ARG A 89 5.38 -1.64 -6.26
N THR A 90 4.59 -1.20 -5.30
CA THR A 90 4.83 -1.41 -3.88
C THR A 90 3.56 -1.98 -3.26
N ALA A 91 3.68 -3.02 -2.46
CA ALA A 91 2.54 -3.59 -1.75
C ALA A 91 2.94 -4.06 -0.35
N ILE A 92 1.95 -4.05 0.53
CA ILE A 92 2.05 -4.63 1.87
C ILE A 92 1.03 -5.73 2.02
N GLY A 93 1.40 -6.82 2.69
CA GLY A 93 0.50 -7.92 3.01
C GLY A 93 0.75 -8.45 4.40
N GLN A 94 -0.19 -9.24 4.90
CA GLN A 94 -0.05 -9.97 6.15
C GLN A 94 -0.53 -11.41 5.98
N ARG A 95 0.25 -12.34 6.49
CA ARG A 95 -0.07 -13.76 6.56
C ARG A 95 -0.92 -14.08 7.79
N ALA A 96 -1.57 -15.25 7.78
CA ALA A 96 -2.37 -15.73 8.90
C ALA A 96 -1.56 -15.92 10.22
N ASP A 97 -0.25 -16.16 10.10
CA ASP A 97 0.66 -16.26 11.25
C ASP A 97 1.13 -14.89 11.79
N GLY A 98 0.63 -13.79 11.20
CA GLY A 98 0.97 -12.43 11.59
C GLY A 98 2.20 -11.84 10.88
N ALA A 99 2.92 -12.63 10.09
CA ALA A 99 4.08 -12.12 9.35
C ALA A 99 3.68 -11.05 8.33
N ILE A 100 4.41 -9.95 8.30
CA ILE A 100 4.22 -8.86 7.33
C ILE A 100 5.04 -9.16 6.07
N LEU A 101 4.42 -8.99 4.94
CA LEU A 101 5.03 -9.07 3.61
C LEU A 101 5.22 -7.66 3.07
N LEU A 102 6.45 -7.32 2.73
CA LEU A 102 6.79 -6.07 2.05
C LEU A 102 7.27 -6.43 0.65
N LEU A 103 6.54 -5.98 -0.36
CA LEU A 103 6.81 -6.29 -1.76
C LEU A 103 7.08 -5.01 -2.53
N VAL A 104 8.19 -5.00 -3.26
CA VAL A 104 8.43 -4.02 -4.33
C VAL A 104 8.81 -4.75 -5.62
N THR A 105 8.34 -4.21 -6.73
CA THR A 105 8.72 -4.67 -8.07
C THR A 105 9.37 -3.53 -8.82
N ASP A 106 10.39 -3.85 -9.54
CA ASP A 106 11.04 -3.00 -10.51
C ASP A 106 10.18 -2.86 -11.79
N GLY A 107 10.56 -2.04 -12.74
CA GLY A 107 9.83 -1.87 -14.00
C GLY A 107 10.35 -0.72 -14.87
N ARG A 108 9.55 -0.32 -15.87
CA ARG A 108 9.87 0.75 -16.83
C ARG A 108 11.15 0.50 -17.61
N GLY A 109 11.46 -0.76 -17.89
CA GLY A 109 12.65 -1.14 -18.65
C GLY A 109 13.94 -1.12 -17.83
N ALA A 110 13.91 -0.80 -16.53
CA ALA A 110 15.06 -0.96 -15.67
C ALA A 110 15.49 -2.43 -15.65
N SER A 111 16.77 -2.68 -15.90
CA SER A 111 17.32 -4.05 -15.97
C SER A 111 16.54 -5.00 -16.89
N GLY A 112 15.81 -4.47 -17.88
CA GLY A 112 14.98 -5.25 -18.79
C GLY A 112 13.60 -5.66 -18.25
N HIS A 113 13.22 -5.18 -17.08
CA HIS A 113 11.93 -5.50 -16.45
C HIS A 113 10.84 -4.54 -16.88
N LEU A 114 9.64 -5.06 -17.19
CA LEU A 114 8.50 -4.25 -17.60
C LEU A 114 7.73 -3.69 -16.42
N GLY A 115 7.75 -4.36 -15.28
CA GLY A 115 6.97 -4.06 -14.09
C GLY A 115 5.87 -5.10 -13.84
N ALA A 116 5.00 -4.79 -12.88
CA ALA A 116 3.88 -5.61 -12.49
C ALA A 116 2.56 -4.85 -12.60
N THR A 117 1.48 -5.57 -12.87
CA THR A 117 0.10 -5.09 -12.75
C THR A 117 -0.40 -5.33 -11.31
N ALA A 118 -1.54 -4.76 -10.95
CA ALA A 118 -2.17 -5.08 -9.67
C ALA A 118 -2.58 -6.57 -9.55
N SER A 119 -2.94 -7.20 -10.67
CA SER A 119 -3.24 -8.64 -10.70
C SER A 119 -2.00 -9.49 -10.42
N ASP A 120 -0.83 -9.07 -10.90
CA ASP A 120 0.43 -9.75 -10.59
C ASP A 120 0.76 -9.64 -9.10
N LEU A 121 0.50 -8.48 -8.48
CA LEU A 121 0.66 -8.32 -7.02
C LEU A 121 -0.24 -9.27 -6.23
N ILE A 122 -1.50 -9.44 -6.66
CA ILE A 122 -2.42 -10.41 -6.03
C ILE A 122 -1.82 -11.82 -6.10
N SER A 123 -1.36 -12.23 -7.27
CA SER A 123 -0.76 -13.56 -7.48
C SER A 123 0.45 -13.79 -6.58
N VAL A 124 1.37 -12.82 -6.51
CA VAL A 124 2.54 -12.90 -5.64
C VAL A 124 2.14 -12.94 -4.17
N MET A 125 1.24 -12.06 -3.72
CA MET A 125 0.79 -12.03 -2.33
C MET A 125 0.10 -13.33 -1.91
N GLN A 126 -0.69 -13.95 -2.82
CA GLN A 126 -1.31 -15.26 -2.57
C GLN A 126 -0.24 -16.36 -2.47
N GLU A 127 0.76 -16.38 -3.34
CA GLU A 127 1.86 -17.34 -3.31
C GLU A 127 2.59 -17.32 -1.95
N TYR A 128 2.78 -16.12 -1.39
CA TYR A 128 3.39 -15.94 -0.07
C TYR A 128 2.42 -16.06 1.11
N GLY A 129 1.15 -16.41 0.86
CA GLY A 129 0.17 -16.72 1.88
C GLY A 129 -0.44 -15.52 2.57
N ALA A 130 -0.51 -14.37 1.91
CA ALA A 130 -1.20 -13.19 2.45
C ALA A 130 -2.70 -13.44 2.60
N VAL A 131 -3.25 -13.11 3.77
CA VAL A 131 -4.68 -13.09 4.06
C VAL A 131 -5.28 -11.69 3.90
N ASN A 132 -4.47 -10.66 4.07
CA ASN A 132 -4.78 -9.28 3.74
C ASN A 132 -3.60 -8.68 2.95
N ALA A 133 -3.90 -7.91 1.92
CA ALA A 133 -2.88 -7.20 1.15
C ALA A 133 -3.44 -5.94 0.49
N ALA A 134 -2.59 -4.94 0.35
CA ALA A 134 -2.90 -3.68 -0.31
C ALA A 134 -1.76 -3.22 -1.22
N ASN A 135 -2.13 -2.65 -2.36
CA ASN A 135 -1.24 -1.89 -3.22
C ASN A 135 -1.00 -0.50 -2.61
N LEU A 136 0.22 -0.05 -2.64
CA LEU A 136 0.65 1.27 -2.18
C LEU A 136 1.01 2.17 -3.38
N ASP A 137 1.53 3.36 -3.11
CA ASP A 137 2.06 4.22 -4.17
C ASP A 137 3.20 3.49 -4.90
N GLY A 138 3.13 3.50 -6.20
CA GLY A 138 4.00 2.77 -7.10
C GLY A 138 4.88 3.67 -7.97
N GLY A 139 5.27 3.15 -9.12
CA GLY A 139 6.04 3.92 -10.09
C GLY A 139 7.35 4.43 -9.50
N SER A 140 7.57 5.73 -9.57
CA SER A 140 8.78 6.38 -9.04
C SER A 140 8.89 6.36 -7.51
N SER A 141 7.81 6.02 -6.82
CA SER A 141 7.78 5.88 -5.35
C SER A 141 8.16 4.47 -4.87
N SER A 142 8.27 3.50 -5.79
CA SER A 142 8.64 2.13 -5.42
C SER A 142 10.12 2.07 -5.04
N THR A 143 10.38 1.80 -3.77
CA THR A 143 11.74 1.65 -3.25
C THR A 143 11.77 0.73 -2.05
N MET A 144 12.86 0.00 -1.87
CA MET A 144 13.13 -0.80 -0.70
C MET A 144 14.55 -0.53 -0.22
N VAL A 145 14.68 -0.30 1.08
CA VAL A 145 15.96 -0.11 1.76
C VAL A 145 16.12 -1.21 2.80
N TYR A 146 17.25 -1.89 2.79
CA TYR A 146 17.63 -2.88 3.78
C TYR A 146 19.08 -2.68 4.18
N ASN A 147 19.39 -2.78 5.46
CA ASN A 147 20.75 -2.63 5.99
C ASN A 147 21.46 -1.32 5.56
N GLY A 148 20.71 -0.23 5.42
CA GLY A 148 21.23 1.07 5.02
C GLY A 148 21.54 1.23 3.54
N GLY A 149 21.23 0.22 2.70
CA GLY A 149 21.38 0.25 1.26
C GLY A 149 20.04 0.14 0.52
N TYR A 150 20.00 0.62 -0.71
CA TYR A 150 18.86 0.37 -1.59
C TYR A 150 18.93 -1.06 -2.13
N GLU A 151 17.93 -1.88 -1.82
CA GLU A 151 17.72 -3.17 -2.48
C GLU A 151 17.06 -2.97 -3.83
N MET A 152 16.15 -2.01 -3.91
CA MET A 152 15.49 -1.61 -5.16
C MET A 152 15.08 -0.14 -5.10
N THR A 153 15.33 0.57 -6.20
CA THR A 153 14.71 1.85 -6.52
C THR A 153 14.13 1.79 -7.92
N SER A 154 12.97 2.36 -8.13
CA SER A 154 12.46 2.48 -9.50
C SER A 154 13.25 3.54 -10.28
N VAL A 155 13.44 3.28 -11.56
CA VAL A 155 14.00 4.30 -12.47
C VAL A 155 13.02 5.47 -12.56
N THR A 156 13.52 6.65 -12.23
CA THR A 156 12.83 7.91 -12.48
C THR A 156 13.59 8.69 -13.55
N PHE A 157 12.93 9.64 -14.19
CA PHE A 157 13.59 10.52 -15.15
C PHE A 157 14.70 11.39 -14.52
N TYR A 158 14.69 11.53 -13.21
CA TYR A 158 15.57 12.46 -12.47
C TYR A 158 16.57 11.76 -11.55
N TYR A 159 16.31 10.49 -11.17
CA TYR A 159 17.13 9.78 -10.19
C TYR A 159 17.43 8.36 -10.70
N GLN A 160 18.69 8.07 -10.96
CA GLN A 160 19.10 6.75 -11.47
C GLN A 160 19.48 5.77 -10.36
N ASN A 161 19.97 6.26 -9.22
CA ASN A 161 20.50 5.43 -8.12
C ASN A 161 19.98 5.87 -6.75
N SER A 162 18.87 6.59 -6.70
CA SER A 162 18.26 7.07 -5.47
C SER A 162 16.77 7.27 -5.66
N SER A 163 16.03 7.39 -4.59
CA SER A 163 14.62 7.76 -4.63
C SER A 163 14.45 9.27 -4.50
N TRP A 164 13.34 9.81 -4.99
CA TRP A 164 12.92 11.15 -4.61
C TRP A 164 12.46 11.15 -3.13
N LYS A 165 12.18 12.33 -2.57
CA LYS A 165 11.70 12.43 -1.18
C LYS A 165 10.27 11.88 -1.10
N LEU A 166 10.11 10.78 -0.39
CA LEU A 166 8.81 10.16 -0.10
C LEU A 166 8.27 10.73 1.22
N PRO A 167 6.97 11.04 1.31
CA PRO A 167 6.38 11.62 2.51
C PRO A 167 6.19 10.59 3.63
N THR A 168 6.06 9.31 3.30
CA THR A 168 5.77 8.22 4.23
C THR A 168 6.51 6.95 3.85
N ALA A 169 6.74 6.07 4.82
CA ALA A 169 7.28 4.73 4.61
C ALA A 169 6.76 3.76 5.68
N PHE A 170 6.64 2.49 5.33
CA PHE A 170 6.55 1.41 6.31
C PHE A 170 7.97 1.03 6.75
N VAL A 171 8.21 1.02 8.05
CA VAL A 171 9.54 0.80 8.63
C VAL A 171 9.48 -0.36 9.60
N VAL A 172 10.41 -1.31 9.44
CA VAL A 172 10.65 -2.38 10.42
C VAL A 172 11.81 -1.97 11.30
N MET A 173 11.58 -1.87 12.60
CA MET A 173 12.60 -1.55 13.59
C MET A 173 12.78 -2.71 14.55
N PRO A 174 14.02 -2.98 15.02
CA PRO A 174 14.24 -3.92 16.10
C PRO A 174 13.54 -3.42 17.37
N LYS A 175 13.09 -4.37 18.19
CA LYS A 175 12.53 -4.09 19.51
C LYS A 175 13.63 -3.66 20.49
#